data_d533a7abc7c780f1c31fe28e547c80f0
#
_entry.id   d533a7abc7c780f1c31fe28e547c80f0
#
_cell.length_a   1.000
_cell.length_b   1.000
_cell.length_c   1.000
_cell.angle_alpha   90.00
_cell.angle_beta   90.00
_cell.angle_gamma   90.00
#
_symmetry.space_group_name_H-M   'P 1'
#
loop_
_entity.id
_entity.type
_entity.pdbx_description
1 polymer ?
#
loop_
_entity_poly.entity_id
_entity_poly.type
_entity_poly.pdbx_seq_one_letter_code
_entity_poly.pdbx_strand_id
1 'polypeptide(L)'
;MTKPRFFYKKGELANGDWDVIVNDKLPGWKHTGTRVATLSPGKTFEIAADKVERLIWPLEGEGIVVEYVVNGERKNQKLTGRKTVFSGPTDVLYLSIDTSIKISGSGRFIIAEAP
;
A
#
# COMPACT_ATOMS: atom_id res chain seq x y z
N MET A 1 -24.46 -16.24 5.89
CA MET A 1 -23.02 -16.26 5.63
C MET A 1 -22.74 -15.90 4.16
N THR A 2 -21.88 -14.94 3.93
CA THR A 2 -21.55 -14.48 2.58
C THR A 2 -20.46 -15.36 1.98
N LYS A 3 -20.68 -15.86 0.77
CA LYS A 3 -19.66 -16.65 0.08
C LYS A 3 -18.54 -15.76 -0.45
N PRO A 4 -17.28 -16.22 -0.47
CA PRO A 4 -16.20 -15.47 -1.10
C PRO A 4 -16.46 -15.24 -2.57
N ARG A 5 -16.04 -14.08 -3.06
CA ARG A 5 -16.06 -13.76 -4.49
C ARG A 5 -14.64 -13.82 -5.00
N PHE A 6 -14.47 -14.27 -6.22
CA PHE A 6 -13.15 -14.36 -6.85
C PHE A 6 -12.92 -13.28 -7.91
N PHE A 7 -13.95 -12.57 -8.31
CA PHE A 7 -13.84 -11.54 -9.33
C PHE A 7 -14.46 -10.23 -8.87
N TYR A 8 -13.71 -9.14 -9.05
CA TYR A 8 -14.15 -7.79 -8.77
C TYR A 8 -13.84 -6.92 -9.98
N LYS A 9 -14.84 -6.19 -10.46
CA LYS A 9 -14.68 -5.31 -11.62
C LYS A 9 -13.71 -4.18 -11.31
N LYS A 10 -13.12 -3.60 -12.37
CA LYS A 10 -12.31 -2.39 -12.23
C LYS A 10 -13.10 -1.31 -11.50
N GLY A 11 -12.53 -0.76 -10.45
CA GLY A 11 -13.13 0.28 -9.63
C GLY A 11 -14.06 -0.20 -8.53
N GLU A 12 -14.46 -1.46 -8.53
CA GLU A 12 -15.40 -1.99 -7.53
C GLU A 12 -14.80 -1.99 -6.12
N LEU A 13 -13.50 -2.18 -5.99
CA LEU A 13 -12.79 -2.19 -4.71
C LEU A 13 -12.19 -0.84 -4.34
N ALA A 14 -12.55 0.22 -5.06
CA ALA A 14 -12.09 1.56 -4.73
C ALA A 14 -12.77 2.05 -3.45
N ASN A 15 -12.03 2.79 -2.63
CA ASN A 15 -12.55 3.36 -1.39
C ASN A 15 -11.78 4.65 -1.08
N GLY A 16 -12.48 5.78 -1.12
CA GLY A 16 -11.87 7.09 -0.93
C GLY A 16 -10.79 7.32 -1.98
N ASP A 17 -9.59 7.64 -1.53
CA ASP A 17 -8.44 7.86 -2.42
C ASP A 17 -7.74 6.57 -2.84
N TRP A 18 -8.14 5.43 -2.33
CA TRP A 18 -7.57 4.14 -2.70
C TRP A 18 -8.24 3.59 -3.94
N ASP A 19 -7.43 3.24 -4.95
CA ASP A 19 -7.93 2.62 -6.18
C ASP A 19 -8.42 1.20 -5.93
N VAL A 20 -7.73 0.49 -5.04
CA VAL A 20 -8.10 -0.86 -4.60
C VAL A 20 -7.80 -0.97 -3.12
N ILE A 21 -8.73 -1.50 -2.37
CA ILE A 21 -8.49 -1.90 -0.99
C ILE A 21 -9.16 -3.25 -0.73
N VAL A 22 -8.35 -4.21 -0.30
CA VAL A 22 -8.78 -5.56 0.08
C VAL A 22 -8.33 -5.80 1.51
N ASN A 23 -9.26 -6.19 2.38
CA ASN A 23 -8.94 -6.49 3.77
C ASN A 23 -9.95 -7.49 4.34
N ASP A 24 -9.91 -7.70 5.65
CA ASP A 24 -10.76 -8.67 6.33
C ASP A 24 -12.25 -8.30 6.35
N LYS A 25 -12.60 -7.12 5.85
CA LYS A 25 -14.01 -6.73 5.69
C LYS A 25 -14.63 -7.34 4.44
N LEU A 26 -13.83 -7.84 3.52
CA LEU A 26 -14.34 -8.56 2.35
C LEU A 26 -14.63 -10.02 2.72
N PRO A 27 -15.76 -10.57 2.23
CA PRO A 27 -16.10 -11.96 2.52
C PRO A 27 -15.00 -12.93 2.08
N GLY A 28 -14.54 -13.77 3.00
CA GLY A 28 -13.52 -14.77 2.73
C GLY A 28 -12.08 -14.29 2.84
N TRP A 29 -11.85 -13.00 3.10
CA TRP A 29 -10.49 -12.44 3.23
C TRP A 29 -10.13 -12.32 4.71
N LYS A 30 -9.25 -13.19 5.19
CA LYS A 30 -8.87 -13.24 6.60
C LYS A 30 -7.38 -13.05 6.88
N HIS A 31 -6.53 -13.40 5.92
CA HIS A 31 -5.09 -13.53 6.18
C HIS A 31 -4.22 -12.55 5.42
N THR A 32 -4.75 -11.91 4.38
CA THR A 32 -3.98 -10.96 3.57
C THR A 32 -4.83 -9.75 3.23
N GLY A 33 -4.15 -8.67 2.91
CA GLY A 33 -4.80 -7.47 2.41
C GLY A 33 -3.93 -6.82 1.35
N THR A 34 -4.53 -5.95 0.55
CA THR A 34 -3.83 -5.23 -0.52
C THR A 34 -4.44 -3.85 -0.65
N ARG A 35 -3.58 -2.84 -0.81
CA ARG A 35 -3.99 -1.48 -1.10
C ARG A 35 -3.21 -0.96 -2.29
N VAL A 36 -3.89 -0.32 -3.23
CA VAL A 36 -3.27 0.31 -4.40
C VAL A 36 -3.78 1.73 -4.51
N ALA A 37 -2.88 2.66 -4.76
CA ALA A 37 -3.25 4.05 -4.97
C ALA A 37 -2.28 4.74 -5.91
N THR A 38 -2.70 5.90 -6.41
CA THR A 38 -1.89 6.76 -7.26
C THR A 38 -1.61 8.06 -6.53
N LEU A 39 -0.33 8.42 -6.46
CA LEU A 39 0.12 9.68 -5.87
C LEU A 39 0.38 10.70 -6.97
N SER A 40 -0.11 11.90 -6.74
CA SER A 40 0.26 13.08 -7.51
C SER A 40 1.04 14.05 -6.62
N PRO A 41 1.85 14.97 -7.20
CA PRO A 41 2.58 15.93 -6.39
C PRO A 41 1.66 16.69 -5.42
N GLY A 42 2.08 16.80 -4.17
CA GLY A 42 1.32 17.46 -3.12
C GLY A 42 0.30 16.59 -2.40
N LYS A 43 0.04 15.38 -2.88
CA LYS A 43 -0.87 14.45 -2.23
C LYS A 43 -0.10 13.51 -1.30
N THR A 44 -0.70 13.17 -0.16
CA THR A 44 -0.12 12.21 0.78
C THR A 44 -1.17 11.20 1.21
N PHE A 45 -0.71 10.01 1.61
CA PHE A 45 -1.54 8.98 2.23
C PHE A 45 -1.01 8.71 3.63
N GLU A 46 -1.90 8.64 4.59
CA GLU A 46 -1.55 8.31 5.97
C GLU A 46 -2.28 7.04 6.38
N ILE A 47 -1.56 6.13 7.01
CA ILE A 47 -2.11 4.87 7.51
C ILE A 47 -1.70 4.72 8.97
N ALA A 48 -2.69 4.53 9.84
CA ALA A 48 -2.44 4.36 11.27
C ALA A 48 -1.74 3.02 11.55
N ALA A 49 -1.02 2.97 12.65
CA ALA A 49 -0.42 1.74 13.14
C ALA A 49 -1.50 0.67 13.37
N ASP A 50 -1.20 -0.56 13.01
CA ASP A 50 -2.13 -1.67 13.14
C ASP A 50 -1.34 -2.96 13.33
N LYS A 51 -2.05 -4.04 13.66
CA LYS A 51 -1.46 -5.35 13.92
C LYS A 51 -1.22 -6.15 12.64
N VAL A 52 -0.74 -5.48 11.60
CA VAL A 52 -0.40 -6.11 10.33
C VAL A 52 1.03 -5.77 9.93
N GLU A 53 1.70 -6.73 9.33
CA GLU A 53 2.97 -6.49 8.65
C GLU A 53 2.65 -5.95 7.25
N ARG A 54 3.53 -5.12 6.70
CA ARG A 54 3.32 -4.51 5.39
C ARG A 54 4.56 -4.58 4.54
N LEU A 55 4.35 -4.80 3.24
CA LEU A 55 5.36 -4.60 2.21
C LEU A 55 4.86 -3.50 1.29
N ILE A 56 5.70 -2.52 1.01
CA ILE A 56 5.35 -1.39 0.15
C ILE A 56 6.33 -1.33 -1.01
N TRP A 57 5.82 -1.21 -2.24
CA TRP A 57 6.67 -1.01 -3.40
C TRP A 57 5.98 -0.20 -4.49
N PRO A 58 6.76 0.56 -5.30
CA PRO A 58 6.20 1.30 -6.42
C PRO A 58 5.83 0.36 -7.56
N LEU A 59 4.73 0.67 -8.24
CA LEU A 59 4.35 -0.01 -9.48
C LEU A 59 4.89 0.75 -10.68
N GLU A 60 4.72 2.08 -10.69
CA GLU A 60 5.20 2.94 -11.78
C GLU A 60 5.30 4.37 -11.28
N GLY A 61 6.06 5.21 -11.98
CA GLY A 61 6.21 6.62 -11.68
C GLY A 61 7.62 6.98 -11.22
N GLU A 62 7.78 8.21 -10.73
CA GLU A 62 9.09 8.74 -10.34
C GLU A 62 9.62 8.15 -9.04
N GLY A 63 8.73 7.73 -8.16
CA GLY A 63 9.10 7.14 -6.88
C GLY A 63 8.31 7.71 -5.73
N ILE A 64 8.40 7.04 -4.59
CA ILE A 64 7.67 7.42 -3.39
C ILE A 64 8.62 7.54 -2.22
N VAL A 65 8.23 8.35 -1.24
CA VAL A 65 8.92 8.47 0.04
C VAL A 65 7.98 7.96 1.12
N VAL A 66 8.45 7.01 1.91
CA VAL A 66 7.69 6.47 3.03
C VAL A 66 8.29 6.98 4.31
N GLU A 67 7.54 7.80 5.04
CA GLU A 67 7.86 8.19 6.40
C GLU A 67 7.12 7.23 7.32
N TYR A 68 7.83 6.66 8.30
CA TYR A 68 7.20 5.70 9.19
C TYR A 68 7.71 5.85 10.62
N VAL A 69 6.86 5.47 11.57
CA VAL A 69 7.19 5.52 13.00
C VAL A 69 7.05 4.11 13.55
N VAL A 70 8.16 3.58 14.06
CA VAL A 70 8.21 2.25 14.67
C VAL A 70 8.95 2.36 16.01
N ASN A 71 8.37 1.81 17.07
CA ASN A 71 8.93 1.88 18.42
C ASN A 71 9.29 3.32 18.86
N GLY A 72 8.46 4.30 18.48
CA GLY A 72 8.66 5.69 18.79
C GLY A 72 9.72 6.40 17.94
N GLU A 73 10.40 5.69 17.04
CA GLU A 73 11.40 6.28 16.16
C GLU A 73 10.80 6.62 14.80
N ARG A 74 11.05 7.86 14.37
CA ARG A 74 10.65 8.33 13.04
C ARG A 74 11.77 8.06 12.05
N LYS A 75 11.41 7.37 10.95
CA LYS A 75 12.35 7.05 9.87
C LYS A 75 11.71 7.39 8.53
N ASN A 76 12.54 7.49 7.49
CA ASN A 76 12.02 7.63 6.14
C ASN A 76 12.88 6.83 5.17
N GLN A 77 12.27 6.41 4.07
CA GLN A 77 12.93 5.65 3.02
C GLN A 77 12.36 6.07 1.69
N LYS A 78 13.24 6.42 0.76
CA LYS A 78 12.84 6.66 -0.62
C LYS A 78 12.83 5.33 -1.37
N LEU A 79 11.75 5.04 -2.08
CA LEU A 79 11.64 3.90 -2.96
C LEU A 79 11.69 4.41 -4.40
N THR A 80 12.70 3.99 -5.14
CA THR A 80 12.92 4.45 -6.50
C THR A 80 11.82 3.91 -7.41
N GLY A 81 11.24 4.81 -8.21
CA GLY A 81 10.19 4.44 -9.14
C GLY A 81 10.73 3.77 -10.40
N ARG A 82 9.80 3.40 -11.26
CA ARG A 82 10.08 2.79 -12.56
C ARG A 82 8.98 3.19 -13.53
N LYS A 83 9.30 3.14 -14.83
CA LYS A 83 8.35 3.54 -15.86
C LYS A 83 7.07 2.72 -15.85
N THR A 84 7.21 1.40 -15.77
CA THR A 84 6.09 0.46 -15.72
C THR A 84 6.50 -0.75 -14.89
N VAL A 85 5.53 -1.61 -14.57
CA VAL A 85 5.80 -2.87 -13.87
C VAL A 85 6.70 -3.81 -14.67
N PHE A 86 6.84 -3.57 -15.97
CA PHE A 86 7.69 -4.38 -16.85
C PHE A 86 9.09 -3.81 -17.04
N SER A 87 9.41 -2.67 -16.42
CA SER A 87 10.69 -1.98 -16.62
C SER A 87 11.84 -2.52 -15.79
N GLY A 88 11.63 -3.60 -15.04
CA GLY A 88 12.65 -4.21 -14.21
C GLY A 88 12.22 -4.33 -12.75
N PRO A 89 13.15 -4.73 -11.86
CA PRO A 89 12.85 -4.89 -10.44
C PRO A 89 12.53 -3.55 -9.77
N THR A 90 11.97 -3.64 -8.57
CA THR A 90 11.59 -2.46 -7.78
C THR A 90 12.21 -2.54 -6.39
N ASP A 91 12.34 -1.38 -5.75
CA ASP A 91 12.64 -1.32 -4.32
C ASP A 91 11.43 -1.81 -3.54
N VAL A 92 11.66 -2.49 -2.42
CA VAL A 92 10.61 -2.98 -1.52
C VAL A 92 10.97 -2.61 -0.09
N LEU A 93 10.00 -2.07 0.64
CA LEU A 93 10.17 -1.73 2.06
C LEU A 93 9.27 -2.65 2.90
N TYR A 94 9.87 -3.34 3.86
CA TYR A 94 9.14 -4.12 4.86
C TYR A 94 8.90 -3.27 6.11
N LEU A 95 7.69 -3.31 6.63
CA LEU A 95 7.31 -2.63 7.85
C LEU A 95 6.63 -3.61 8.81
N SER A 96 7.12 -3.66 10.05
CA SER A 96 6.59 -4.54 11.08
C SER A 96 5.21 -4.07 11.56
N ILE A 97 4.56 -4.88 12.39
CA ILE A 97 3.31 -4.48 13.04
C ILE A 97 3.52 -3.22 13.89
N ASP A 98 2.44 -2.52 14.17
CA ASP A 98 2.43 -1.30 15.00
C ASP A 98 3.25 -0.14 14.41
N THR A 99 3.36 -0.07 13.09
CA THR A 99 4.06 1.00 12.39
C THR A 99 3.06 1.91 11.68
N SER A 100 3.09 3.20 12.00
CA SER A 100 2.31 4.20 11.28
C SER A 100 3.09 4.68 10.06
N ILE A 101 2.38 5.07 9.01
CA ILE A 101 2.99 5.35 7.70
C ILE A 101 2.42 6.64 7.12
N LYS A 102 3.30 7.42 6.46
CA LYS A 102 2.90 8.54 5.61
C LYS A 102 3.64 8.41 4.29
N ILE A 103 2.90 8.39 3.19
CA ILE A 103 3.46 8.18 1.85
C ILE A 103 3.25 9.42 1.00
N SER A 104 4.33 9.86 0.34
CA SER A 104 4.31 11.00 -0.58
C SER A 104 5.15 10.66 -1.80
N GLY A 105 5.13 11.53 -2.80
CA GLY A 105 5.88 11.33 -4.03
C GLY A 105 5.00 11.36 -5.25
N SER A 106 5.37 10.60 -6.28
CA SER A 106 4.64 10.59 -7.54
C SER A 106 4.65 9.20 -8.15
N GLY A 107 3.47 8.70 -8.47
CA GLY A 107 3.31 7.42 -9.13
C GLY A 107 2.33 6.51 -8.41
N ARG A 108 2.23 5.31 -8.94
CA ARG A 108 1.34 4.29 -8.40
C ARG A 108 2.12 3.34 -7.52
N PHE A 109 1.55 2.97 -6.40
CA PHE A 109 2.20 2.07 -5.45
C PHE A 109 1.21 1.02 -4.93
N ILE A 110 1.76 -0.03 -4.35
CA ILE A 110 0.97 -1.12 -3.77
C ILE A 110 1.50 -1.45 -2.39
N ILE A 111 0.59 -1.79 -1.49
CA ILE A 111 0.90 -2.27 -0.15
C ILE A 111 0.24 -3.64 0.01
N ALA A 112 1.05 -4.64 0.37
CA ALA A 112 0.55 -5.94 0.79
C ALA A 112 0.54 -5.99 2.31
N GLU A 113 -0.52 -6.52 2.89
CA GLU A 113 -0.70 -6.57 4.34
C GLU A 113 -0.98 -7.99 4.80
N ALA A 114 -0.45 -8.36 5.97
CA ALA A 114 -0.71 -9.65 6.62
C ALA A 114 -0.74 -9.46 8.13
N PRO A 115 -1.77 -10.00 8.82
CA PRO A 115 -1.85 -9.94 10.28
C PRO A 115 -0.77 -10.74 10.96
#